data_046de77071ebd9c6d7242139764ba408
#
_entry.id   046de77071ebd9c6d7242139764ba408
#
_cell.length_a   1.000
_cell.length_b   1.000
_cell.length_c   1.000
_cell.angle_alpha   90.00
_cell.angle_beta   90.00
_cell.angle_gamma   90.00
#
_symmetry.space_group_name_H-M   'P 1'
#
loop_
_entity.id
_entity.type
_entity.pdbx_description
1 polymer ?
#
loop_
_entity_poly.entity_id
_entity_poly.type
_entity_poly.pdbx_seq_one_letter_code
_entity_poly.pdbx_strand_id
1 'polypeptide(L)'
;MGRACYPSSGNRIDPTSSAGETMRYRPFGRTGLQVSVVGFGCWPMAGDRYGAIEDDEAVKAIHRALERGVNCVDTAPAYGGGHSEEVVGHALAGRRRDVILVTKCGVRVPPPGQPGPLRDASRANILREVDASLERLRTDWIDVLLIHWPDGGTPFEETMRALDEVVSSGRARFVGVSNFTGAMMAECMRTRRVDVLQAGYHLLDRRQETETFPYCLAHGI
;
A
#
# COMPACT_ATOMS: atom_id res chain seq x y z
N MET A 1 28.16 6.30 -4.97
CA MET A 1 26.86 6.24 -4.29
C MET A 1 25.87 6.97 -5.19
N GLY A 2 25.26 6.24 -6.13
CA GLY A 2 24.31 6.79 -7.11
C GLY A 2 22.93 6.89 -6.49
N ARG A 3 22.36 8.09 -6.45
CA ARG A 3 20.92 8.27 -6.17
C ARG A 3 20.15 7.56 -7.29
N ALA A 4 19.30 6.60 -6.94
CA ALA A 4 18.36 6.03 -7.89
C ALA A 4 17.52 7.17 -8.49
N CYS A 5 17.67 7.44 -9.79
CA CYS A 5 16.86 8.42 -10.51
C CYS A 5 15.49 7.79 -10.78
N TYR A 6 14.52 8.06 -9.92
CA TYR A 6 13.13 7.83 -10.26
C TYR A 6 12.70 8.87 -11.30
N PRO A 7 12.12 8.47 -12.43
CA PRO A 7 11.60 9.44 -13.38
C PRO A 7 10.46 10.22 -12.71
N SER A 8 10.51 11.53 -12.77
CA SER A 8 9.42 12.41 -12.36
C SER A 8 8.22 12.11 -13.26
N SER A 9 7.22 11.39 -12.75
CA SER A 9 5.95 11.18 -13.44
C SER A 9 5.18 12.51 -13.46
N GLY A 10 5.42 13.31 -14.47
CA GLY A 10 4.57 14.42 -14.85
C GLY A 10 3.27 13.84 -15.42
N ASN A 11 2.31 13.51 -14.57
CA ASN A 11 0.96 13.17 -14.96
C ASN A 11 0.28 14.44 -15.49
N ARG A 12 0.44 14.75 -16.79
CA ARG A 12 -0.35 15.79 -17.47
C ARG A 12 -1.71 15.16 -17.77
N ILE A 13 -2.67 15.41 -16.90
CA ILE A 13 -4.07 15.12 -17.17
C ILE A 13 -4.59 16.23 -18.06
N ASP A 14 -5.07 15.87 -19.26
CA ASP A 14 -5.77 16.78 -20.16
C ASP A 14 -7.16 17.11 -19.59
N PRO A 15 -7.50 18.36 -19.28
CA PRO A 15 -8.77 18.75 -18.67
C PRO A 15 -9.96 18.79 -19.64
N THR A 16 -9.82 18.36 -20.90
CA THR A 16 -10.85 18.55 -21.95
C THR A 16 -11.63 17.31 -22.32
N SER A 17 -11.86 16.34 -21.41
CA SER A 17 -12.78 15.22 -21.66
C SER A 17 -14.20 15.57 -21.19
N SER A 18 -15.16 15.47 -22.11
CA SER A 18 -16.58 15.78 -22.00
C SER A 18 -17.29 15.31 -20.73
N ALA A 19 -18.11 16.21 -20.16
CA ALA A 19 -19.31 16.05 -19.29
C ALA A 19 -19.54 14.66 -18.63
N GLY A 20 -18.62 14.23 -17.76
CA GLY A 20 -18.76 13.21 -16.75
C GLY A 20 -17.91 13.66 -15.56
N GLU A 21 -18.36 13.42 -14.34
CA GLU A 21 -17.63 13.82 -13.14
C GLU A 21 -16.17 13.35 -13.22
N THR A 22 -15.23 14.30 -13.31
CA THR A 22 -13.80 14.02 -13.39
C THR A 22 -13.31 13.52 -12.03
N MET A 23 -12.48 12.45 -12.02
CA MET A 23 -11.85 11.97 -10.81
C MET A 23 -11.13 13.10 -10.08
N ARG A 24 -11.38 13.22 -8.80
CA ARG A 24 -10.67 14.19 -7.94
C ARG A 24 -9.40 13.56 -7.40
N TYR A 25 -8.35 14.36 -7.24
CA TYR A 25 -7.08 13.94 -6.67
C TYR A 25 -6.74 14.78 -5.45
N ARG A 26 -5.95 14.20 -4.55
CA ARG A 26 -5.47 14.87 -3.34
C ARG A 26 -3.99 14.57 -3.11
N PRO A 27 -3.26 15.49 -2.47
CA PRO A 27 -1.91 15.18 -2.00
C PRO A 27 -1.93 13.97 -1.08
N PHE A 28 -1.00 13.04 -1.27
CA PHE A 28 -0.84 11.86 -0.43
C PHE A 28 0.19 12.16 0.67
N GLY A 29 -0.25 12.79 1.73
CA GLY A 29 0.62 13.31 2.78
C GLY A 29 1.68 14.26 2.21
N ARG A 30 2.92 14.11 2.64
CA ARG A 30 4.09 14.88 2.14
C ARG A 30 4.91 14.12 1.10
N THR A 31 4.36 13.08 0.48
CA THR A 31 5.06 12.26 -0.52
C THR A 31 5.27 12.97 -1.85
N GLY A 32 4.53 14.03 -2.11
CA GLY A 32 4.48 14.69 -3.44
C GLY A 32 3.62 13.94 -4.46
N LEU A 33 3.07 12.78 -4.11
CA LEU A 33 2.15 12.04 -4.98
C LEU A 33 0.76 12.69 -4.94
N GLN A 34 0.08 12.68 -6.10
CA GLN A 34 -1.34 13.03 -6.21
C GLN A 34 -2.15 11.74 -6.37
N VAL A 35 -2.94 11.41 -5.36
CA VAL A 35 -3.73 10.18 -5.32
C VAL A 35 -5.20 10.46 -5.61
N SER A 36 -5.83 9.60 -6.42
CA SER A 36 -7.28 9.65 -6.65
C SER A 36 -8.03 9.45 -5.32
N VAL A 37 -9.11 10.21 -5.11
CA VAL A 37 -9.91 10.11 -3.86
C VAL A 37 -10.62 8.76 -3.70
N VAL A 38 -10.66 7.97 -4.78
CA VAL A 38 -11.09 6.57 -4.79
C VAL A 38 -9.88 5.72 -5.14
N GLY A 39 -9.55 4.75 -4.30
CA GLY A 39 -8.55 3.73 -4.56
C GLY A 39 -9.19 2.41 -4.97
N PHE A 40 -8.48 1.59 -5.74
CA PHE A 40 -8.91 0.24 -6.09
C PHE A 40 -8.31 -0.75 -5.08
N GLY A 41 -9.16 -1.33 -4.22
CA GLY A 41 -8.76 -2.32 -3.23
C GLY A 41 -8.87 -3.75 -3.77
N CYS A 42 -7.79 -4.51 -3.66
CA CYS A 42 -7.66 -5.85 -4.23
C CYS A 42 -7.94 -6.99 -3.22
N TRP A 43 -8.40 -6.69 -2.01
CA TRP A 43 -8.74 -7.74 -1.05
C TRP A 43 -9.78 -8.75 -1.56
N PRO A 44 -10.85 -8.36 -2.30
CA PRO A 44 -11.78 -9.35 -2.86
C PRO A 44 -11.14 -10.43 -3.73
N MET A 45 -9.97 -10.16 -4.34
CA MET A 45 -9.22 -11.13 -5.15
C MET A 45 -8.59 -12.26 -4.30
N ALA A 46 -8.63 -12.17 -2.98
CA ALA A 46 -8.22 -13.26 -2.08
C ALA A 46 -9.12 -14.49 -2.17
N GLY A 47 -10.38 -14.33 -2.65
CA GLY A 47 -11.33 -15.41 -2.80
C GLY A 47 -11.91 -15.96 -1.49
N ASP A 48 -11.56 -15.38 -0.34
CA ASP A 48 -11.90 -15.90 0.98
C ASP A 48 -13.25 -15.38 1.55
N ARG A 49 -13.46 -14.06 1.54
CA ARG A 49 -14.61 -13.41 2.18
C ARG A 49 -15.68 -12.92 1.21
N TYR A 50 -15.28 -12.66 -0.03
CA TYR A 50 -16.13 -12.06 -1.05
C TYR A 50 -16.58 -13.06 -2.12
N GLY A 51 -16.22 -14.35 -1.95
CA GLY A 51 -16.43 -15.39 -2.93
C GLY A 51 -15.31 -15.42 -3.99
N ALA A 52 -15.33 -16.46 -4.81
CA ALA A 52 -14.35 -16.60 -5.90
C ALA A 52 -14.58 -15.52 -6.96
N ILE A 53 -13.50 -14.93 -7.42
CA ILE A 53 -13.47 -13.97 -8.53
C ILE A 53 -12.49 -14.52 -9.56
N GLU A 54 -12.92 -14.60 -10.82
CA GLU A 54 -12.06 -15.01 -11.91
C GLU A 54 -11.00 -13.93 -12.21
N ASP A 55 -9.75 -14.33 -12.40
CA ASP A 55 -8.62 -13.42 -12.60
C ASP A 55 -8.83 -12.46 -13.77
N ASP A 56 -9.39 -12.94 -14.87
CA ASP A 56 -9.68 -12.12 -16.04
C ASP A 56 -10.70 -11.01 -15.73
N GLU A 57 -11.68 -11.27 -14.88
CA GLU A 57 -12.65 -10.26 -14.45
C GLU A 57 -12.01 -9.25 -13.50
N ALA A 58 -11.12 -9.71 -12.62
CA ALA A 58 -10.34 -8.84 -11.75
C ALA A 58 -9.43 -7.89 -12.57
N VAL A 59 -8.73 -8.41 -13.57
CA VAL A 59 -7.89 -7.62 -14.49
C VAL A 59 -8.73 -6.58 -15.24
N LYS A 60 -9.89 -6.97 -15.81
CA LYS A 60 -10.82 -6.04 -16.48
C LYS A 60 -11.30 -4.94 -15.53
N ALA A 61 -11.60 -5.28 -14.27
CA ALA A 61 -12.03 -4.32 -13.27
C ALA A 61 -10.94 -3.29 -12.94
N ILE A 62 -9.68 -3.74 -12.77
CA ILE A 62 -8.52 -2.85 -12.58
C ILE A 62 -8.39 -1.92 -13.80
N HIS A 63 -8.38 -2.45 -15.02
CA HIS A 63 -8.26 -1.63 -16.22
C HIS A 63 -9.38 -0.60 -16.31
N ARG A 64 -10.62 -1.02 -16.00
CA ARG A 64 -11.76 -0.10 -16.01
C ARG A 64 -11.65 1.01 -14.96
N ALA A 65 -11.12 0.70 -13.78
CA ALA A 65 -10.85 1.70 -12.75
C ALA A 65 -9.81 2.73 -13.23
N LEU A 66 -8.71 2.27 -13.84
CA LEU A 66 -7.67 3.14 -14.39
C LEU A 66 -8.23 4.06 -15.50
N GLU A 67 -9.06 3.54 -16.40
CA GLU A 67 -9.73 4.33 -17.45
C GLU A 67 -10.66 5.42 -16.87
N ARG A 68 -11.17 5.22 -15.66
CA ARG A 68 -12.00 6.17 -14.91
C ARG A 68 -11.19 7.14 -14.06
N GLY A 69 -9.86 7.11 -14.16
CA GLY A 69 -8.94 8.00 -13.46
C GLY A 69 -8.55 7.56 -12.05
N VAL A 70 -8.90 6.34 -11.64
CA VAL A 70 -8.30 5.76 -10.42
C VAL A 70 -6.81 5.54 -10.71
N ASN A 71 -5.94 6.04 -9.83
CA ASN A 71 -4.50 5.85 -9.95
C ASN A 71 -3.86 5.19 -8.73
N CYS A 72 -4.66 4.79 -7.74
CA CYS A 72 -4.19 4.09 -6.54
C CYS A 72 -4.73 2.67 -6.54
N VAL A 73 -3.83 1.69 -6.53
CA VAL A 73 -4.14 0.25 -6.45
C VAL A 73 -3.53 -0.29 -5.17
N ASP A 74 -4.37 -0.84 -4.29
CA ASP A 74 -3.99 -1.36 -2.97
C ASP A 74 -4.14 -2.88 -2.92
N THR A 75 -3.06 -3.56 -2.61
CA THR A 75 -2.98 -5.02 -2.45
C THR A 75 -2.21 -5.43 -1.19
N ALA A 76 -1.97 -6.71 -0.99
CA ALA A 76 -1.12 -7.24 0.07
C ALA A 76 -0.75 -8.72 -0.19
N PRO A 77 0.41 -9.19 0.28
CA PRO A 77 0.78 -10.61 0.22
C PRO A 77 -0.16 -11.50 1.05
N ALA A 78 -0.82 -10.95 2.07
CA ALA A 78 -1.82 -11.68 2.86
C ALA A 78 -3.13 -11.96 2.07
N TYR A 79 -3.37 -11.27 0.95
CA TYR A 79 -4.57 -11.46 0.15
C TYR A 79 -4.41 -12.67 -0.76
N GLY A 80 -5.07 -13.78 -0.40
CA GLY A 80 -4.97 -15.05 -1.11
C GLY A 80 -3.56 -15.65 -1.12
N GLY A 81 -2.73 -15.36 -0.07
CA GLY A 81 -1.36 -15.87 -0.01
C GLY A 81 -0.43 -15.38 -1.11
N GLY A 82 -0.66 -14.17 -1.63
CA GLY A 82 0.09 -13.54 -2.71
C GLY A 82 -0.63 -13.51 -4.04
N HIS A 83 -1.70 -14.29 -4.21
CA HIS A 83 -2.46 -14.35 -5.46
C HIS A 83 -2.96 -12.98 -5.94
N SER A 84 -3.46 -12.14 -5.02
CA SER A 84 -3.87 -10.77 -5.35
C SER A 84 -2.73 -9.94 -5.95
N GLU A 85 -1.50 -10.09 -5.47
CA GLU A 85 -0.33 -9.41 -6.05
C GLU A 85 0.02 -9.94 -7.44
N GLU A 86 -0.14 -11.24 -7.71
CA GLU A 86 0.08 -11.83 -9.03
C GLU A 86 -0.91 -11.29 -10.07
N VAL A 87 -2.21 -11.22 -9.70
CA VAL A 87 -3.26 -10.64 -10.55
C VAL A 87 -2.99 -9.17 -10.82
N VAL A 88 -2.62 -8.38 -9.79
CA VAL A 88 -2.26 -6.97 -9.95
C VAL A 88 -1.03 -6.83 -10.84
N GLY A 89 0.01 -7.64 -10.64
CA GLY A 89 1.22 -7.61 -11.48
C GLY A 89 0.90 -7.89 -12.96
N HIS A 90 -0.02 -8.82 -13.22
CA HIS A 90 -0.51 -9.09 -14.58
C HIS A 90 -1.28 -7.89 -15.15
N ALA A 91 -2.22 -7.33 -14.40
CA ALA A 91 -3.04 -6.20 -14.83
C ALA A 91 -2.22 -4.93 -15.11
N LEU A 92 -1.11 -4.73 -14.41
CA LEU A 92 -0.25 -3.56 -14.54
C LEU A 92 0.88 -3.72 -15.58
N ALA A 93 0.94 -4.84 -16.29
CA ALA A 93 1.93 -5.05 -17.35
C ALA A 93 1.83 -3.95 -18.43
N GLY A 94 2.94 -3.22 -18.63
CA GLY A 94 2.99 -2.05 -19.52
C GLY A 94 2.35 -0.76 -19.00
N ARG A 95 1.67 -0.81 -17.83
CA ARG A 95 0.96 0.32 -17.22
C ARG A 95 1.47 0.68 -15.81
N ARG A 96 2.55 0.06 -15.35
CA ARG A 96 3.07 0.22 -13.99
C ARG A 96 3.30 1.68 -13.58
N ARG A 97 3.67 2.55 -14.52
CA ARG A 97 3.94 3.97 -14.29
C ARG A 97 2.69 4.84 -14.16
N ASP A 98 1.53 4.31 -14.53
CA ASP A 98 0.24 5.01 -14.47
C ASP A 98 -0.36 4.95 -13.07
N VAL A 99 0.21 4.14 -12.15
CA VAL A 99 -0.37 3.80 -10.86
C VAL A 99 0.54 4.12 -9.70
N ILE A 100 -0.08 4.52 -8.59
CA ILE A 100 0.49 4.49 -7.25
C ILE A 100 0.16 3.12 -6.69
N LEU A 101 1.16 2.23 -6.66
CA LEU A 101 1.01 0.87 -6.17
C LEU A 101 1.29 0.82 -4.68
N VAL A 102 0.29 0.39 -3.93
CA VAL A 102 0.37 0.18 -2.48
C VAL A 102 0.32 -1.32 -2.21
N THR A 103 1.30 -1.83 -1.50
CA THR A 103 1.25 -3.19 -0.93
C THR A 103 1.73 -3.17 0.51
N LYS A 104 1.72 -4.32 1.17
CA LYS A 104 1.94 -4.41 2.60
C LYS A 104 2.93 -5.52 2.94
N CYS A 105 3.44 -5.52 4.18
CA CYS A 105 4.26 -6.61 4.73
C CYS A 105 3.97 -6.79 6.23
N GLY A 106 4.56 -7.80 6.83
CA GLY A 106 4.44 -8.09 8.26
C GLY A 106 3.20 -8.89 8.66
N VAL A 107 2.45 -9.44 7.69
CA VAL A 107 1.34 -10.38 7.93
C VAL A 107 1.42 -11.55 6.97
N ARG A 108 1.55 -12.74 7.50
CA ARG A 108 1.58 -13.99 6.74
C ARG A 108 0.29 -14.78 6.91
N VAL A 109 -0.14 -15.43 5.85
CA VAL A 109 -1.18 -16.47 5.92
C VAL A 109 -0.55 -17.68 6.62
N PRO A 110 -1.14 -18.19 7.72
CA PRO A 110 -0.61 -19.36 8.38
C PRO A 110 -0.79 -20.62 7.52
N PRO A 111 0.05 -21.64 7.73
CA PRO A 111 -0.19 -22.95 7.15
C PRO A 111 -1.56 -23.52 7.55
N PRO A 112 -2.14 -24.43 6.75
CA PRO A 112 -3.40 -25.09 7.10
C PRO A 112 -3.35 -25.68 8.52
N GLY A 113 -4.39 -25.41 9.32
CA GLY A 113 -4.50 -25.91 10.69
C GLY A 113 -3.91 -25.00 11.78
N GLN A 114 -3.27 -23.92 11.43
CA GLN A 114 -2.85 -22.90 12.41
C GLN A 114 -3.88 -21.76 12.51
N PRO A 115 -4.21 -21.30 13.73
CA PRO A 115 -5.20 -20.25 13.91
C PRO A 115 -4.66 -18.85 13.55
N GLY A 116 -5.40 -18.11 12.74
CA GLY A 116 -5.25 -16.68 12.48
C GLY A 116 -4.00 -16.27 11.71
N PRO A 117 -3.95 -15.02 11.26
CA PRO A 117 -2.79 -14.48 10.57
C PRO A 117 -1.60 -14.32 11.53
N LEU A 118 -0.42 -14.72 11.09
CA LEU A 118 0.83 -14.53 11.82
C LEU A 118 1.36 -13.11 11.55
N ARG A 119 1.63 -12.35 12.62
CA ARG A 119 2.26 -11.03 12.52
C ARG A 119 3.74 -11.16 12.80
N ASP A 120 4.55 -10.62 11.90
CA ASP A 120 6.01 -10.67 12.00
C ASP A 120 6.58 -9.46 11.25
N ALA A 121 6.81 -8.39 11.97
CA ALA A 121 7.40 -7.15 11.46
C ALA A 121 8.91 -7.07 11.68
N SER A 122 9.56 -8.23 11.90
CA SER A 122 11.01 -8.31 12.02
C SER A 122 11.70 -7.92 10.70
N ARG A 123 12.91 -7.40 10.81
CA ARG A 123 13.73 -7.02 9.65
C ARG A 123 13.85 -8.16 8.63
N ALA A 124 14.16 -9.38 9.11
CA ALA A 124 14.36 -10.52 8.22
C ALA A 124 13.09 -10.86 7.43
N ASN A 125 11.92 -10.78 8.08
CA ASN A 125 10.65 -11.04 7.42
C ASN A 125 10.28 -9.93 6.42
N ILE A 126 10.42 -8.67 6.79
CA ILE A 126 10.12 -7.52 5.92
C ILE A 126 10.92 -7.61 4.62
N LEU A 127 12.24 -7.81 4.70
CA LEU A 127 13.08 -7.85 3.51
C LEU A 127 12.70 -9.02 2.58
N ARG A 128 12.44 -10.19 3.15
CA ARG A 128 11.99 -11.37 2.39
C ARG A 128 10.63 -11.14 1.72
N GLU A 129 9.65 -10.57 2.44
CA GLU A 129 8.30 -10.31 1.90
C GLU A 129 8.34 -9.25 0.80
N VAL A 130 9.16 -8.22 0.94
CA VAL A 130 9.33 -7.18 -0.10
C VAL A 130 9.87 -7.78 -1.39
N ASP A 131 10.92 -8.60 -1.32
CA ASP A 131 11.50 -9.24 -2.50
C ASP A 131 10.46 -10.15 -3.19
N ALA A 132 9.74 -10.95 -2.42
CA ALA A 132 8.67 -11.80 -2.95
C ALA A 132 7.48 -11.00 -3.54
N SER A 133 7.13 -9.86 -2.94
CA SER A 133 6.09 -8.97 -3.47
C SER A 133 6.51 -8.33 -4.79
N LEU A 134 7.75 -7.88 -4.92
CA LEU A 134 8.28 -7.33 -6.18
C LEU A 134 8.24 -8.36 -7.32
N GLU A 135 8.57 -9.62 -7.01
CA GLU A 135 8.49 -10.73 -7.96
C GLU A 135 7.05 -10.97 -8.44
N ARG A 136 6.08 -11.13 -7.51
CA ARG A 136 4.66 -11.34 -7.86
C ARG A 136 4.05 -10.15 -8.61
N LEU A 137 4.37 -8.93 -8.19
CA LEU A 137 3.93 -7.69 -8.83
C LEU A 137 4.64 -7.38 -10.14
N ARG A 138 5.69 -8.14 -10.51
CA ARG A 138 6.48 -7.98 -11.74
C ARG A 138 7.01 -6.56 -11.92
N THR A 139 7.56 -5.99 -10.84
CA THR A 139 8.06 -4.61 -10.82
C THR A 139 9.30 -4.49 -9.96
N ASP A 140 10.15 -3.51 -10.26
CA ASP A 140 11.38 -3.24 -9.50
C ASP A 140 11.15 -2.32 -8.29
N TRP A 141 9.96 -1.71 -8.18
CA TRP A 141 9.64 -0.80 -7.08
C TRP A 141 8.16 -0.82 -6.68
N ILE A 142 7.93 -0.50 -5.40
CA ILE A 142 6.64 -0.24 -4.79
C ILE A 142 6.54 1.27 -4.55
N ASP A 143 5.39 1.91 -4.83
CA ASP A 143 5.24 3.33 -4.51
C ASP A 143 5.06 3.56 -3.02
N VAL A 144 4.21 2.75 -2.35
CA VAL A 144 3.99 2.82 -0.91
C VAL A 144 3.97 1.41 -0.33
N LEU A 145 4.89 1.13 0.60
CA LEU A 145 4.92 -0.12 1.36
C LEU A 145 4.41 0.14 2.78
N LEU A 146 3.45 -0.63 3.24
CA LEU A 146 2.86 -0.50 4.58
C LEU A 146 3.20 -1.69 5.47
N ILE A 147 3.47 -1.44 6.75
CA ILE A 147 3.28 -2.49 7.77
C ILE A 147 1.78 -2.74 7.90
N HIS A 148 1.33 -3.96 7.62
CA HIS A 148 -0.10 -4.29 7.51
C HIS A 148 -0.82 -4.20 8.85
N TRP A 149 -0.19 -4.70 9.92
CA TRP A 149 -0.63 -4.62 11.30
C TRP A 149 0.56 -4.47 12.25
N PRO A 150 0.40 -3.81 13.39
CA PRO A 150 1.45 -3.79 14.39
C PRO A 150 1.73 -5.21 14.88
N ASP A 151 2.99 -5.55 15.00
CA ASP A 151 3.48 -6.77 15.60
C ASP A 151 3.90 -6.48 17.04
N GLY A 152 3.24 -7.14 18.00
CA GLY A 152 3.56 -6.95 19.41
C GLY A 152 4.87 -7.60 19.86
N GLY A 153 5.52 -8.39 19.00
CA GLY A 153 6.77 -9.09 19.28
C GLY A 153 8.03 -8.36 18.81
N THR A 154 7.91 -7.48 17.81
CA THR A 154 9.04 -6.76 17.21
C THR A 154 9.06 -5.30 17.66
N PRO A 155 10.19 -4.79 18.18
CA PRO A 155 10.34 -3.37 18.48
C PRO A 155 10.11 -2.49 17.24
N PHE A 156 9.36 -1.40 17.36
CA PHE A 156 9.12 -0.48 16.24
C PHE A 156 10.42 0.08 15.64
N GLU A 157 11.47 0.24 16.46
CA GLU A 157 12.78 0.68 15.98
C GLU A 157 13.35 -0.29 14.93
N GLU A 158 13.30 -1.61 15.18
CA GLU A 158 13.76 -2.63 14.22
C GLU A 158 12.95 -2.58 12.93
N THR A 159 11.62 -2.57 13.06
CA THR A 159 10.69 -2.46 11.93
C THR A 159 10.98 -1.22 11.07
N MET A 160 11.13 -0.07 11.71
CA MET A 160 11.35 1.19 10.99
C MET A 160 12.73 1.28 10.34
N ARG A 161 13.76 0.68 10.95
CA ARG A 161 15.09 0.55 10.31
C ARG A 161 15.04 -0.36 9.08
N ALA A 162 14.29 -1.45 9.14
CA ALA A 162 14.08 -2.33 7.98
C ALA A 162 13.37 -1.58 6.82
N LEU A 163 12.35 -0.79 7.13
CA LEU A 163 11.67 0.03 6.13
C LEU A 163 12.60 1.10 5.53
N ASP A 164 13.49 1.67 6.32
CA ASP A 164 14.50 2.62 5.81
C ASP A 164 15.48 1.95 4.86
N GLU A 165 15.89 0.72 5.13
CA GLU A 165 16.70 -0.10 4.23
C GLU A 165 15.98 -0.39 2.91
N VAL A 166 14.68 -0.72 2.96
CA VAL A 166 13.86 -0.93 1.76
C VAL A 166 13.79 0.32 0.89
N VAL A 167 13.61 1.50 1.50
CA VAL A 167 13.60 2.77 0.75
C VAL A 167 14.99 3.11 0.21
N SER A 168 16.02 2.96 1.03
CA SER A 168 17.41 3.27 0.63
C SER A 168 17.90 2.37 -0.51
N SER A 169 17.40 1.14 -0.61
CA SER A 169 17.70 0.23 -1.72
C SER A 169 16.89 0.50 -2.99
N GLY A 170 15.91 1.42 -2.95
CA GLY A 170 15.06 1.73 -4.08
C GLY A 170 13.89 0.76 -4.29
N ARG A 171 13.68 -0.22 -3.42
CA ARG A 171 12.57 -1.19 -3.51
C ARG A 171 11.21 -0.59 -3.18
N ALA A 172 11.17 0.44 -2.34
CA ALA A 172 9.97 1.26 -2.15
C ALA A 172 10.32 2.75 -2.18
N ARG A 173 9.39 3.59 -2.63
CA ARG A 173 9.56 5.05 -2.64
C ARG A 173 9.21 5.66 -1.30
N PHE A 174 8.09 5.22 -0.73
CA PHE A 174 7.55 5.69 0.54
C PHE A 174 7.14 4.50 1.38
N VAL A 175 7.13 4.70 2.69
CA VAL A 175 6.70 3.65 3.63
C VAL A 175 5.73 4.23 4.65
N GLY A 176 4.87 3.35 5.14
CA GLY A 176 3.87 3.73 6.12
C GLY A 176 3.41 2.56 6.96
N VAL A 177 2.30 2.77 7.60
CA VAL A 177 1.71 1.79 8.51
C VAL A 177 0.21 1.65 8.27
N SER A 178 -0.34 0.51 8.64
CA SER A 178 -1.77 0.27 8.62
C SER A 178 -2.23 -0.22 9.99
N ASN A 179 -3.39 0.27 10.46
CA ASN A 179 -3.96 -0.09 11.76
C ASN A 179 -3.12 0.33 12.98
N PHE A 180 -2.33 1.39 12.85
CA PHE A 180 -1.55 1.99 13.95
C PHE A 180 -2.30 3.15 14.56
N THR A 181 -2.11 3.36 15.87
CA THR A 181 -2.59 4.55 16.59
C THR A 181 -1.62 5.72 16.44
N GLY A 182 -2.04 6.93 16.81
CA GLY A 182 -1.17 8.10 16.87
C GLY A 182 0.06 7.88 17.77
N ALA A 183 -0.14 7.23 18.93
CA ALA A 183 0.96 6.90 19.85
C ALA A 183 1.98 5.93 19.23
N MET A 184 1.53 4.88 18.55
CA MET A 184 2.41 3.94 17.83
C MET A 184 3.20 4.66 16.73
N MET A 185 2.54 5.52 15.97
CA MET A 185 3.22 6.31 14.93
C MET A 185 4.24 7.28 15.53
N ALA A 186 3.93 7.89 16.67
CA ALA A 186 4.89 8.76 17.37
C ALA A 186 6.16 8.01 17.77
N GLU A 187 6.04 6.75 18.20
CA GLU A 187 7.19 5.89 18.52
C GLU A 187 7.98 5.54 17.25
N CYS A 188 7.31 5.10 16.19
CA CYS A 188 7.93 4.83 14.89
C CYS A 188 8.74 6.03 14.36
N MET A 189 8.19 7.24 14.49
CA MET A 189 8.79 8.47 13.99
C MET A 189 10.05 8.91 14.73
N ARG A 190 10.39 8.30 15.88
CA ARG A 190 11.71 8.49 16.53
C ARG A 190 12.85 7.90 15.73
N THR A 191 12.56 6.89 14.91
CA THR A 191 13.55 6.17 14.09
C THR A 191 13.47 6.61 12.62
N ARG A 192 12.27 6.62 12.05
CA ARG A 192 12.02 6.99 10.67
C ARG A 192 10.62 7.59 10.53
N ARG A 193 10.49 8.56 9.60
CA ARG A 193 9.20 9.13 9.25
C ARG A 193 8.23 8.05 8.74
N VAL A 194 7.01 8.10 9.25
CA VAL A 194 5.83 7.44 8.65
C VAL A 194 5.28 8.38 7.59
N ASP A 195 5.30 7.97 6.33
CA ASP A 195 4.88 8.82 5.21
C ASP A 195 3.37 8.74 4.98
N VAL A 196 2.76 7.56 5.22
CA VAL A 196 1.36 7.25 4.95
C VAL A 196 0.76 6.39 6.05
N LEU A 197 -0.50 6.65 6.38
CA LEU A 197 -1.33 5.76 7.21
C LEU A 197 -2.49 5.21 6.39
N GLN A 198 -2.77 3.90 6.54
CA GLN A 198 -4.02 3.28 6.12
C GLN A 198 -4.79 2.82 7.36
N ALA A 199 -5.99 3.35 7.59
CA ALA A 199 -6.82 3.01 8.75
C ALA A 199 -8.24 2.68 8.33
N GLY A 200 -8.88 1.76 9.06
CA GLY A 200 -10.30 1.51 8.93
C GLY A 200 -11.10 2.73 9.34
N TYR A 201 -11.94 3.24 8.43
CA TYR A 201 -12.81 4.38 8.68
C TYR A 201 -14.07 4.27 7.83
N HIS A 202 -15.23 4.34 8.45
CA HIS A 202 -16.52 4.32 7.76
C HIS A 202 -17.60 4.98 8.62
N LEU A 203 -18.81 5.14 8.08
CA LEU A 203 -19.91 5.85 8.71
C LEU A 203 -20.22 5.38 10.15
N LEU A 204 -20.06 4.09 10.42
CA LEU A 204 -20.35 3.45 11.72
C LEU A 204 -19.11 3.32 12.63
N ASP A 205 -17.90 3.54 12.11
CA ASP A 205 -16.66 3.53 12.89
C ASP A 205 -15.82 4.76 12.59
N ARG A 206 -15.93 5.74 13.47
CA ARG A 206 -15.31 7.06 13.36
C ARG A 206 -14.24 7.31 14.42
N ARG A 207 -13.75 6.26 15.07
CA ARG A 207 -12.76 6.36 16.16
C ARG A 207 -11.49 7.11 15.76
N GLN A 208 -11.12 7.06 14.49
CA GLN A 208 -9.91 7.72 13.99
C GLN A 208 -9.97 9.26 14.09
N GLU A 209 -11.17 9.85 14.19
CA GLU A 209 -11.35 11.29 14.24
C GLU A 209 -10.85 11.92 15.55
N THR A 210 -10.80 11.15 16.63
CA THR A 210 -10.45 11.65 17.97
C THR A 210 -8.95 11.76 18.23
N GLU A 211 -8.15 10.89 17.65
CA GLU A 211 -6.71 10.80 17.91
C GLU A 211 -5.89 10.70 16.63
N THR A 212 -6.18 9.69 15.81
CA THR A 212 -5.32 9.29 14.70
C THR A 212 -5.29 10.33 13.58
N PHE A 213 -6.45 10.82 13.15
CA PHE A 213 -6.51 11.84 12.09
C PHE A 213 -5.92 13.20 12.52
N PRO A 214 -6.21 13.72 13.73
CA PRO A 214 -5.52 14.91 14.23
C PRO A 214 -4.00 14.75 14.27
N TYR A 215 -3.49 13.57 14.67
CA TYR A 215 -2.06 13.27 14.63
C TYR A 215 -1.51 13.31 13.18
N CYS A 216 -2.18 12.65 12.25
CA CYS A 216 -1.79 12.67 10.84
C CYS A 216 -1.75 14.09 10.26
N LEU A 217 -2.78 14.90 10.54
CA LEU A 217 -2.85 16.29 10.09
C LEU A 217 -1.68 17.12 10.64
N ALA A 218 -1.37 16.99 11.93
CA ALA A 218 -0.28 17.73 12.58
C ALA A 218 1.10 17.36 12.00
N HIS A 219 1.28 16.12 11.53
CA HIS A 219 2.57 15.61 11.05
C HIS A 219 2.63 15.51 9.52
N GLY A 220 1.56 15.82 8.81
CA GLY A 220 1.50 15.75 7.34
C GLY A 220 1.62 14.33 6.80
N ILE A 221 0.95 13.37 7.47
CA ILE A 221 0.85 11.95 7.09
C ILE A 221 -0.40 11.77 6.23
#